data_4c1d83da026cf76afdb17165226ffb7f
#
_entry.id   4c1d83da026cf76afdb17165226ffb7f
#
_cell.length_a   1.000
_cell.length_b   1.000
_cell.length_c   1.000
_cell.angle_alpha   90.00
_cell.angle_beta   90.00
_cell.angle_gamma   90.00
#
_symmetry.space_group_name_H-M   'P 1'
#
loop_
_entity.id
_entity.type
_entity.pdbx_description
1 polymer ?
#
loop_
_entity_poly.entity_id
_entity_poly.type
_entity_poly.pdbx_seq_one_letter_code
_entity_poly.pdbx_strand_id
1 'polypeptide(L)'
;MKSKRLMRPDSLRGMAGSTYDGIKKISRSRTKKVEQYTKEECARLRKAFGYSYEEYHDSIRTMALNGTEGITSMGVDTPLAALSNKQPLLFSYFKQRFAQVTNPPIDAVREKIVTNTSVYIGKEGNILKEQPENCQVLKVNNPILSDTDLLKIKGVRQPGLYPAEVMITCMKHMSLKIALERLFIEVDRVYKDGASILILTDRGVDETHVAIPSLLAVSAVHHYLVRTKKSTVMPIILESAEPREVHHFATLLGYGASAVNPYLAHETIREMVEDGLLEKDYYAAVHDYDEAILGGIVKIASKMGISTIQSYQGSQIFEAVGISKEVIDPYFTHTLSRVGGITMKEIEEDVELRHSQAFDPLGRKTDLTLESVGRHSFRSQGEHHRYNPATIHLLQQSVWQDDYTMFQEYTGQIDKEETGYLRSLMDFRYPKEGVPIEEVESVDSIVRRFKTGAMSYGSISQEAHEALAVAMNKIHGKSNSGEGGESPERLLTKGTKDDRCSAIKQVASDVWCHQPLSGKRRRDSNQDGSGGKAGRRRPPAGKESVSVDCKNSVFYSRRESDFPAAAP
;
A
#
# COMPACT_ATOMS: atom_id res chain seq x y z
N MET A 1 44.28 21.62 16.82
CA MET A 1 43.25 20.88 16.08
C MET A 1 43.93 19.94 15.09
N LYS A 2 44.03 18.65 15.41
CA LYS A 2 44.60 17.65 14.50
C LYS A 2 43.54 17.32 13.47
N SER A 3 43.82 17.55 12.18
CA SER A 3 42.93 17.16 11.07
C SER A 3 42.68 15.66 11.14
N LYS A 4 41.41 15.26 11.27
CA LYS A 4 41.00 13.87 11.09
C LYS A 4 41.37 13.46 9.66
N ARG A 5 42.34 12.55 9.52
CA ARG A 5 42.58 11.87 8.25
C ARG A 5 41.30 11.12 7.88
N LEU A 6 40.64 11.60 6.87
CA LEU A 6 39.61 10.79 6.18
C LEU A 6 40.31 9.52 5.67
N MET A 7 39.77 8.35 6.03
CA MET A 7 40.25 7.08 5.48
C MET A 7 40.31 7.16 3.96
N ARG A 8 41.40 6.73 3.37
CA ARG A 8 41.52 6.64 1.91
C ARG A 8 40.53 5.56 1.40
N PRO A 9 39.84 5.79 0.28
CA PRO A 9 38.94 4.80 -0.32
C PRO A 9 39.52 3.40 -0.49
N ASP A 10 40.84 3.33 -0.69
CA ASP A 10 41.59 2.06 -0.89
C ASP A 10 41.71 1.23 0.38
N SER A 11 41.70 1.83 1.58
CA SER A 11 41.74 1.08 2.84
C SER A 11 40.38 0.43 3.16
N LEU A 12 39.26 1.09 2.80
CA LEU A 12 37.93 0.52 2.91
C LEU A 12 37.71 -0.61 1.90
N ARG A 13 38.23 -0.51 0.68
CA ARG A 13 38.18 -1.58 -0.32
C ARG A 13 38.96 -2.82 0.10
N GLY A 14 40.14 -2.65 0.71
CA GLY A 14 40.91 -3.76 1.22
C GLY A 14 40.25 -4.48 2.39
N MET A 15 39.60 -3.76 3.29
CA MET A 15 38.82 -4.32 4.40
C MET A 15 37.53 -5.03 3.93
N ALA A 16 36.82 -4.45 3.00
CA ALA A 16 35.61 -5.05 2.45
C ALA A 16 35.88 -6.31 1.62
N GLY A 17 37.01 -6.37 0.93
CA GLY A 17 37.38 -7.49 0.05
C GLY A 17 37.71 -8.79 0.76
N SER A 18 38.14 -8.74 2.03
CA SER A 18 38.54 -9.93 2.81
C SER A 18 37.43 -10.54 3.67
N THR A 19 36.33 -9.82 3.92
CA THR A 19 35.28 -10.24 4.89
C THR A 19 33.89 -10.33 4.31
N TYR A 20 33.77 -10.17 2.99
CA TYR A 20 32.49 -9.95 2.36
C TYR A 20 32.11 -11.09 1.42
N ASP A 21 31.26 -12.00 1.88
CA ASP A 21 30.66 -13.02 1.05
C ASP A 21 29.18 -12.75 0.83
N GLY A 22 28.80 -12.61 -0.45
CA GLY A 22 27.39 -12.59 -0.80
C GLY A 22 26.75 -13.98 -0.53
N ILE A 23 25.47 -13.99 -0.23
CA ILE A 23 24.70 -15.24 0.04
C ILE A 23 24.89 -16.30 -1.06
N LYS A 24 25.13 -15.89 -2.30
CA LYS A 24 25.41 -16.79 -3.43
C LYS A 24 26.74 -17.56 -3.29
N LYS A 25 27.68 -17.04 -2.48
CA LYS A 25 28.99 -17.66 -2.24
C LYS A 25 29.00 -18.61 -1.05
N ILE A 26 27.97 -18.59 -0.22
CA ILE A 26 27.85 -19.54 0.88
C ILE A 26 27.62 -20.93 0.26
N SER A 27 28.62 -21.81 0.41
CA SER A 27 28.49 -23.18 -0.07
C SER A 27 27.32 -23.84 0.63
N ARG A 28 26.54 -24.65 -0.11
CA ARG A 28 25.53 -25.51 0.47
C ARG A 28 26.19 -26.40 1.52
N SER A 29 26.09 -26.03 2.79
CA SER A 29 26.40 -26.97 3.86
C SER A 29 25.44 -28.14 3.70
N ARG A 30 25.88 -29.39 4.00
CA ARG A 30 25.09 -30.62 3.86
C ARG A 30 23.70 -30.41 4.41
N THR A 31 22.78 -30.37 3.52
CA THR A 31 21.48 -29.75 3.52
C THR A 31 20.49 -30.36 4.49
N LYS A 32 19.95 -29.53 5.39
CA LYS A 32 18.55 -29.72 5.75
C LYS A 32 17.74 -29.44 4.47
N LYS A 33 16.83 -30.33 4.09
CA LYS A 33 15.88 -30.09 3.02
C LYS A 33 14.94 -28.96 3.46
N VAL A 34 14.47 -28.14 2.50
CA VAL A 34 13.34 -27.25 2.75
C VAL A 34 12.18 -28.10 3.25
N GLU A 35 11.62 -27.75 4.38
CA GLU A 35 10.45 -28.41 4.92
C GLU A 35 9.28 -28.11 4.00
N GLN A 36 8.66 -29.13 3.44
CA GLN A 36 7.55 -29.01 2.51
C GLN A 36 6.27 -29.39 3.24
N TYR A 37 5.25 -28.58 3.05
CA TYR A 37 3.91 -28.86 3.54
C TYR A 37 3.11 -29.67 2.52
N THR A 38 2.20 -30.50 2.99
CA THR A 38 1.18 -31.13 2.14
C THR A 38 0.18 -30.08 1.65
N LYS A 39 -0.55 -30.38 0.59
CA LYS A 39 -1.60 -29.47 0.07
C LYS A 39 -2.66 -29.16 1.12
N GLU A 40 -3.03 -30.13 1.95
CA GLU A 40 -4.00 -29.91 3.03
C GLU A 40 -3.44 -28.98 4.11
N GLU A 41 -2.19 -29.16 4.53
CA GLU A 41 -1.52 -28.27 5.47
C GLU A 41 -1.39 -26.84 4.89
N CYS A 42 -1.01 -26.70 3.62
CA CYS A 42 -0.97 -25.41 2.95
C CYS A 42 -2.35 -24.73 2.91
N ALA A 43 -3.40 -25.48 2.56
CA ALA A 43 -4.77 -24.95 2.54
C ALA A 43 -5.22 -24.51 3.94
N ARG A 44 -4.90 -25.29 4.96
CA ARG A 44 -5.19 -24.98 6.37
C ARG A 44 -4.44 -23.73 6.84
N LEU A 45 -3.15 -23.64 6.53
CA LEU A 45 -2.35 -22.46 6.86
C LEU A 45 -2.84 -21.21 6.12
N ARG A 46 -3.17 -21.31 4.82
CA ARG A 46 -3.75 -20.17 4.09
C ARG A 46 -5.01 -19.65 4.79
N LYS A 47 -5.88 -20.54 5.25
CA LYS A 47 -7.08 -20.14 5.99
C LYS A 47 -6.73 -19.48 7.32
N ALA A 48 -5.80 -20.06 8.11
CA ALA A 48 -5.36 -19.53 9.40
C ALA A 48 -4.71 -18.15 9.29
N PHE A 49 -3.99 -17.89 8.20
CA PHE A 49 -3.35 -16.60 7.91
C PHE A 49 -4.21 -15.66 7.06
N GLY A 50 -5.50 -16.00 6.87
CA GLY A 50 -6.49 -15.12 6.26
C GLY A 50 -6.21 -14.81 4.79
N TYR A 51 -5.73 -15.79 4.01
CA TYR A 51 -5.64 -15.64 2.56
C TYR A 51 -7.03 -15.61 1.95
N SER A 52 -7.26 -14.72 0.99
CA SER A 52 -8.47 -14.68 0.18
C SER A 52 -8.27 -15.33 -1.18
N TYR A 53 -9.39 -15.64 -1.85
CA TYR A 53 -9.35 -16.15 -3.22
C TYR A 53 -8.70 -15.16 -4.18
N GLU A 54 -8.96 -13.87 -4.02
CA GLU A 54 -8.36 -12.82 -4.86
C GLU A 54 -6.86 -12.71 -4.65
N GLU A 55 -6.38 -12.81 -3.41
CA GLU A 55 -4.93 -12.80 -3.14
C GLU A 55 -4.25 -14.02 -3.75
N TYR A 56 -4.89 -15.19 -3.68
CA TYR A 56 -4.39 -16.41 -4.30
C TYR A 56 -4.37 -16.29 -5.82
N HIS A 57 -5.51 -15.97 -6.45
CA HIS A 57 -5.70 -16.07 -7.89
C HIS A 57 -5.23 -14.81 -8.64
N ASP A 58 -5.57 -13.61 -8.14
CA ASP A 58 -5.34 -12.37 -8.87
C ASP A 58 -4.01 -11.70 -8.49
N SER A 59 -3.53 -11.90 -7.25
CA SER A 59 -2.30 -11.29 -6.77
C SER A 59 -1.09 -12.24 -6.91
N ILE A 60 -1.03 -13.31 -6.12
CA ILE A 60 0.14 -14.23 -6.09
C ILE A 60 0.37 -14.87 -7.45
N ARG A 61 -0.68 -15.43 -8.07
CA ARG A 61 -0.57 -16.07 -9.38
C ARG A 61 -0.09 -15.10 -10.46
N THR A 62 -0.64 -13.87 -10.47
CA THR A 62 -0.26 -12.86 -11.47
C THR A 62 1.18 -12.42 -11.31
N MET A 63 1.63 -12.20 -10.07
CA MET A 63 3.03 -11.86 -9.80
C MET A 63 3.99 -13.00 -10.17
N ALA A 64 3.65 -14.24 -9.85
CA ALA A 64 4.44 -15.42 -10.20
C ALA A 64 4.51 -15.68 -11.72
N LEU A 65 3.45 -15.32 -12.46
CA LEU A 65 3.40 -15.48 -13.90
C LEU A 65 4.17 -14.37 -14.63
N ASN A 66 3.96 -13.11 -14.24
CA ASN A 66 4.37 -11.93 -15.01
C ASN A 66 5.58 -11.18 -14.44
N GLY A 67 6.01 -11.46 -13.20
CA GLY A 67 7.06 -10.69 -12.52
C GLY A 67 6.67 -9.25 -12.17
N THR A 68 5.38 -8.96 -12.16
CA THR A 68 4.82 -7.63 -11.84
C THR A 68 3.48 -7.77 -11.11
N GLU A 69 3.13 -6.79 -10.28
CA GLU A 69 1.79 -6.73 -9.69
C GLU A 69 0.70 -6.65 -10.77
N GLY A 70 -0.45 -7.24 -10.46
CA GLY A 70 -1.65 -7.12 -11.28
C GLY A 70 -2.15 -5.68 -11.35
N ILE A 71 -2.78 -5.33 -12.47
CA ILE A 71 -3.44 -4.03 -12.64
C ILE A 71 -4.86 -4.17 -12.13
N THR A 72 -5.24 -3.27 -11.21
CA THR A 72 -6.60 -3.18 -10.67
C THR A 72 -7.19 -1.80 -10.92
N SER A 73 -8.49 -1.63 -10.65
CA SER A 73 -9.14 -0.32 -10.73
C SER A 73 -8.52 0.66 -9.74
N MET A 74 -8.46 1.94 -10.13
CA MET A 74 -8.13 3.02 -9.20
C MET A 74 -9.31 3.29 -8.27
N GLY A 75 -9.00 3.51 -7.00
CA GLY A 75 -10.01 3.76 -6.00
C GLY A 75 -10.62 2.48 -5.41
N VAL A 76 -10.97 2.57 -4.16
CA VAL A 76 -11.56 1.51 -3.36
C VAL A 76 -12.74 2.11 -2.60
N ASP A 77 -13.89 1.49 -2.70
CA ASP A 77 -15.12 1.89 -2.01
C ASP A 77 -15.48 0.96 -0.83
N THR A 78 -14.57 0.06 -0.48
CA THR A 78 -14.65 -0.75 0.72
C THR A 78 -14.24 0.05 1.97
N PRO A 79 -14.70 -0.34 3.17
CA PRO A 79 -14.38 0.35 4.41
C PRO A 79 -12.89 0.39 4.73
N LEU A 80 -12.49 1.34 5.56
CA LEU A 80 -11.21 1.26 6.27
C LEU A 80 -11.21 0.03 7.19
N ALA A 81 -10.03 -0.55 7.46
CA ALA A 81 -9.90 -1.74 8.30
C ALA A 81 -10.64 -1.62 9.64
N ALA A 82 -10.56 -0.45 10.30
CA ALA A 82 -11.23 -0.20 11.57
C ALA A 82 -12.77 -0.14 11.49
N LEU A 83 -13.34 -0.06 10.29
CA LEU A 83 -14.78 0.03 10.02
C LEU A 83 -15.30 -1.21 9.26
N SER A 84 -14.41 -2.14 8.95
CA SER A 84 -14.76 -3.40 8.30
C SER A 84 -15.47 -4.34 9.28
N ASN A 85 -16.44 -5.10 8.79
CA ASN A 85 -17.07 -6.18 9.53
C ASN A 85 -16.37 -7.54 9.31
N LYS A 86 -15.23 -7.51 8.63
CA LYS A 86 -14.34 -8.66 8.41
C LYS A 86 -13.16 -8.58 9.38
N GLN A 87 -12.30 -9.58 9.36
CA GLN A 87 -11.08 -9.62 10.16
C GLN A 87 -9.86 -9.24 9.30
N PRO A 88 -9.66 -7.96 8.97
CA PRO A 88 -8.53 -7.54 8.16
C PRO A 88 -7.22 -7.82 8.88
N LEU A 89 -6.16 -8.09 8.12
CA LEU A 89 -4.83 -8.23 8.68
C LEU A 89 -4.35 -6.90 9.28
N LEU A 90 -3.47 -6.99 10.26
CA LEU A 90 -2.93 -5.80 10.94
C LEU A 90 -2.28 -4.81 9.97
N PHE A 91 -1.71 -5.28 8.85
CA PHE A 91 -1.18 -4.43 7.78
C PHE A 91 -2.19 -3.43 7.22
N SER A 92 -3.46 -3.80 7.17
CA SER A 92 -4.52 -2.97 6.57
C SER A 92 -4.81 -1.69 7.37
N TYR A 93 -4.43 -1.66 8.64
CA TYR A 93 -4.56 -0.49 9.51
C TYR A 93 -3.45 0.55 9.30
N PHE A 94 -2.36 0.18 8.60
CA PHE A 94 -1.23 1.06 8.33
C PHE A 94 -1.35 1.62 6.92
N LYS A 95 -1.31 2.95 6.82
CA LYS A 95 -1.37 3.67 5.54
C LYS A 95 -0.06 4.39 5.30
N GLN A 96 0.49 4.23 4.10
CA GLN A 96 1.70 4.94 3.70
C GLN A 96 1.47 6.45 3.80
N ARG A 97 2.35 7.16 4.48
CA ARG A 97 2.29 8.62 4.55
C ARG A 97 2.69 9.22 3.22
N PHE A 98 2.04 10.34 2.88
CA PHE A 98 2.43 11.11 1.71
C PHE A 98 3.84 11.67 1.90
N ALA A 99 4.73 11.45 0.93
CA ALA A 99 6.07 11.99 0.96
C ALA A 99 6.04 13.49 0.62
N GLN A 100 6.23 14.31 1.61
CA GLN A 100 6.50 15.74 1.39
C GLN A 100 7.99 16.00 1.54
N VAL A 101 8.55 16.51 0.50
CA VAL A 101 9.92 16.27 0.11
C VAL A 101 10.88 17.40 0.44
N THR A 102 11.86 17.08 1.22
CA THR A 102 13.20 17.60 1.00
C THR A 102 13.93 16.86 -0.14
N ASN A 103 13.63 15.58 -0.36
CA ASN A 103 14.15 14.81 -1.49
C ASN A 103 13.07 14.68 -2.57
N PRO A 104 13.34 15.08 -3.83
CA PRO A 104 12.38 14.91 -4.90
C PRO A 104 12.16 13.42 -5.20
N PRO A 105 10.95 13.02 -5.64
CA PRO A 105 10.69 11.67 -6.11
C PRO A 105 11.63 11.28 -7.25
N ILE A 106 12.02 10.02 -7.28
CA ILE A 106 12.78 9.43 -8.38
C ILE A 106 11.78 9.07 -9.48
N ASP A 107 12.10 9.40 -10.73
CA ASP A 107 11.22 9.10 -11.87
C ASP A 107 11.22 7.60 -12.21
N ALA A 108 10.11 7.13 -12.79
CA ALA A 108 9.89 5.71 -13.08
C ALA A 108 10.89 5.11 -14.09
N VAL A 109 11.55 5.92 -14.92
CA VAL A 109 12.56 5.44 -15.86
C VAL A 109 13.87 5.11 -15.15
N ARG A 110 14.24 5.91 -14.13
CA ARG A 110 15.50 5.77 -13.42
C ARG A 110 15.42 4.97 -12.12
N GLU A 111 14.22 4.71 -11.59
CA GLU A 111 14.05 4.06 -10.28
C GLU A 111 14.83 2.74 -10.17
N LYS A 112 14.81 1.89 -11.20
CA LYS A 112 15.56 0.61 -11.21
C LYS A 112 17.09 0.78 -11.26
N ILE A 113 17.57 1.88 -11.83
CA ILE A 113 19.01 2.12 -12.01
C ILE A 113 19.61 2.74 -10.76
N VAL A 114 18.91 3.67 -10.12
CA VAL A 114 19.44 4.45 -9.00
C VAL A 114 19.14 3.84 -7.64
N THR A 115 18.13 2.94 -7.54
CA THR A 115 17.75 2.35 -6.26
C THR A 115 18.60 1.13 -5.96
N ASN A 116 19.30 1.18 -4.82
CA ASN A 116 20.04 0.03 -4.30
C ASN A 116 19.15 -0.78 -3.36
N THR A 117 18.89 -2.03 -3.73
CA THR A 117 18.06 -2.99 -2.97
C THR A 117 18.86 -3.89 -2.04
N SER A 118 20.21 -3.78 -2.07
CA SER A 118 21.06 -4.61 -1.21
C SER A 118 20.89 -4.24 0.25
N VAL A 119 20.78 -5.26 1.09
CA VAL A 119 20.78 -5.16 2.55
C VAL A 119 22.01 -5.86 3.14
N TYR A 120 22.46 -5.38 4.28
CA TYR A 120 23.60 -5.94 4.99
C TYR A 120 23.09 -6.50 6.32
N ILE A 121 23.33 -7.79 6.55
CA ILE A 121 22.79 -8.55 7.68
C ILE A 121 23.96 -9.02 8.54
N GLY A 122 24.00 -8.60 9.78
CA GLY A 122 25.04 -8.93 10.75
C GLY A 122 25.23 -7.82 11.76
N LYS A 123 26.22 -7.97 12.61
CA LYS A 123 26.57 -6.99 13.64
C LYS A 123 27.26 -5.79 12.99
N GLU A 124 26.58 -4.64 12.99
CA GLU A 124 27.17 -3.39 12.46
C GLU A 124 28.27 -2.81 13.36
N GLY A 125 28.22 -3.09 14.67
CA GLY A 125 29.17 -2.56 15.63
C GLY A 125 28.99 -1.06 15.88
N ASN A 126 30.06 -0.42 16.35
CA ASN A 126 30.08 1.03 16.59
C ASN A 126 30.66 1.75 15.36
N ILE A 127 29.80 2.43 14.61
CA ILE A 127 30.18 3.19 13.40
C ILE A 127 31.20 4.34 13.69
N LEU A 128 31.32 4.77 14.94
CA LEU A 128 32.30 5.77 15.36
C LEU A 128 33.66 5.16 15.69
N LYS A 129 33.76 3.83 15.73
CA LYS A 129 34.97 3.06 15.89
C LYS A 129 35.19 2.21 14.66
N GLU A 130 36.15 2.58 13.84
CA GLU A 130 36.53 1.86 12.64
C GLU A 130 37.25 0.56 13.04
N GLN A 131 36.58 -0.57 12.92
CA GLN A 131 37.15 -1.89 13.23
C GLN A 131 36.83 -2.83 12.08
N PRO A 132 37.75 -3.75 11.70
CA PRO A 132 37.50 -4.73 10.63
C PRO A 132 36.27 -5.60 10.90
N GLU A 133 35.97 -5.86 12.17
CA GLU A 133 34.82 -6.66 12.62
C GLU A 133 33.49 -6.04 12.22
N ASN A 134 33.42 -4.71 12.08
CA ASN A 134 32.21 -4.02 11.63
C ASN A 134 31.84 -4.33 10.17
N CYS A 135 32.79 -4.90 9.40
CA CYS A 135 32.55 -5.33 8.01
C CYS A 135 32.19 -6.80 7.90
N GLN A 136 32.13 -7.54 9.00
CA GLN A 136 31.73 -8.95 9.02
C GLN A 136 30.20 -9.09 8.92
N VAL A 137 29.67 -8.73 7.77
CA VAL A 137 28.24 -8.74 7.48
C VAL A 137 27.94 -9.52 6.19
N LEU A 138 26.77 -10.12 6.14
CA LEU A 138 26.29 -10.83 4.97
C LEU A 138 25.57 -9.85 4.03
N LYS A 139 25.98 -9.77 2.79
CA LYS A 139 25.27 -9.01 1.75
C LYS A 139 24.19 -9.85 1.12
N VAL A 140 22.98 -9.32 1.10
CA VAL A 140 21.82 -9.86 0.41
C VAL A 140 21.36 -8.83 -0.60
N ASN A 141 21.24 -9.20 -1.87
CA ASN A 141 20.90 -8.26 -2.94
C ASN A 141 19.40 -7.94 -3.01
N ASN A 142 18.57 -8.78 -2.42
CA ASN A 142 17.12 -8.63 -2.37
C ASN A 142 16.64 -8.90 -0.92
N PRO A 143 15.90 -8.00 -0.29
CA PRO A 143 15.36 -8.22 1.06
C PRO A 143 14.26 -9.29 1.09
N ILE A 144 13.76 -9.73 -0.06
CA ILE A 144 12.84 -10.87 -0.15
C ILE A 144 13.68 -12.13 -0.36
N LEU A 145 13.60 -13.04 0.58
CA LEU A 145 14.45 -14.23 0.60
C LEU A 145 13.70 -15.44 0.06
N SER A 146 14.31 -16.13 -0.89
CA SER A 146 13.88 -17.49 -1.22
C SER A 146 14.10 -18.44 -0.04
N ASP A 147 13.38 -19.57 0.01
CA ASP A 147 13.56 -20.60 1.05
C ASP A 147 14.99 -21.12 1.07
N THR A 148 15.59 -21.26 -0.12
CA THR A 148 16.99 -21.71 -0.25
C THR A 148 17.96 -20.68 0.34
N ASP A 149 17.72 -19.39 0.16
CA ASP A 149 18.59 -18.35 0.71
C ASP A 149 18.45 -18.25 2.23
N LEU A 150 17.24 -18.38 2.76
CA LEU A 150 17.02 -18.45 4.20
C LEU A 150 17.72 -19.67 4.82
N LEU A 151 17.65 -20.85 4.19
CA LEU A 151 18.36 -22.05 4.66
C LEU A 151 19.88 -21.85 4.68
N LYS A 152 20.43 -21.16 3.69
CA LYS A 152 21.87 -20.80 3.69
C LYS A 152 22.20 -19.90 4.87
N ILE A 153 21.36 -18.91 5.17
CA ILE A 153 21.54 -18.01 6.33
C ILE A 153 21.47 -18.81 7.62
N LYS A 154 20.46 -19.65 7.81
CA LYS A 154 20.31 -20.55 8.98
C LYS A 154 21.55 -21.46 9.16
N GLY A 155 22.18 -21.85 8.06
CA GLY A 155 23.35 -22.71 8.02
C GLY A 155 24.72 -22.02 8.14
N VAL A 156 24.78 -20.68 8.19
CA VAL A 156 26.05 -19.93 8.27
C VAL A 156 26.82 -20.31 9.52
N ARG A 157 28.14 -20.54 9.36
CA ARG A 157 29.08 -20.86 10.44
C ARG A 157 30.34 -20.01 10.36
N GLN A 158 30.24 -18.83 9.76
CA GLN A 158 31.36 -17.91 9.68
C GLN A 158 31.51 -17.12 10.98
N PRO A 159 32.73 -16.81 11.43
CA PRO A 159 32.95 -15.98 12.60
C PRO A 159 32.19 -14.63 12.49
N GLY A 160 31.48 -14.26 13.55
CA GLY A 160 30.69 -13.03 13.58
C GLY A 160 29.27 -13.14 13.01
N LEU A 161 28.92 -14.25 12.35
CA LEU A 161 27.58 -14.51 11.83
C LEU A 161 26.95 -15.72 12.53
N TYR A 162 26.15 -15.45 13.56
CA TYR A 162 25.49 -16.44 14.40
C TYR A 162 23.96 -16.26 14.35
N PRO A 163 23.28 -16.93 13.39
CA PRO A 163 21.83 -16.88 13.31
C PRO A 163 21.18 -17.67 14.45
N ALA A 164 20.14 -17.08 15.04
CA ALA A 164 19.26 -17.73 16.02
C ALA A 164 17.81 -17.59 15.60
N GLU A 165 17.08 -18.70 15.70
CA GLU A 165 15.65 -18.76 15.40
C GLU A 165 14.85 -18.57 16.70
N VAL A 166 13.82 -17.72 16.64
CA VAL A 166 12.88 -17.49 17.73
C VAL A 166 11.46 -17.56 17.16
N MET A 167 10.65 -18.41 17.79
CA MET A 167 9.26 -18.61 17.39
C MET A 167 8.41 -17.39 17.76
N ILE A 168 7.57 -16.97 16.83
CA ILE A 168 6.52 -15.95 17.06
C ILE A 168 5.13 -16.61 17.10
N THR A 169 5.07 -17.83 17.61
CA THR A 169 3.83 -18.56 17.92
C THR A 169 3.60 -18.58 19.41
N CYS A 170 2.36 -18.64 19.82
CA CYS A 170 1.96 -18.80 21.22
C CYS A 170 0.81 -19.78 21.37
N MET A 171 0.61 -20.25 22.57
CA MET A 171 -0.53 -21.13 22.88
C MET A 171 -1.84 -20.40 22.62
N LYS A 172 -2.80 -21.08 22.02
CA LYS A 172 -4.16 -20.59 21.85
C LYS A 172 -4.72 -20.09 23.18
N HIS A 173 -5.48 -18.99 23.16
CA HIS A 173 -6.02 -18.32 24.34
C HIS A 173 -4.98 -17.71 25.30
N MET A 174 -3.73 -17.61 24.88
CA MET A 174 -2.74 -16.81 25.60
C MET A 174 -2.85 -15.36 25.15
N SER A 175 -2.91 -14.44 26.10
CA SER A 175 -2.90 -13.00 25.76
C SER A 175 -1.66 -12.64 24.93
N LEU A 176 -1.86 -11.92 23.82
CA LEU A 176 -0.76 -11.44 22.97
C LEU A 176 0.25 -10.60 23.75
N LYS A 177 -0.18 -9.87 24.78
CA LYS A 177 0.72 -9.12 25.65
C LYS A 177 1.71 -10.04 26.35
N ILE A 178 1.23 -11.15 26.93
CA ILE A 178 2.07 -12.15 27.59
C ILE A 178 2.96 -12.85 26.56
N ALA A 179 2.42 -13.14 25.37
CA ALA A 179 3.19 -13.74 24.29
C ALA A 179 4.36 -12.87 23.85
N LEU A 180 4.15 -11.55 23.73
CA LEU A 180 5.22 -10.58 23.42
C LEU A 180 6.25 -10.46 24.55
N GLU A 181 5.84 -10.47 25.81
CA GLU A 181 6.78 -10.48 26.93
C GLU A 181 7.68 -11.72 26.92
N ARG A 182 7.11 -12.90 26.62
CA ARG A 182 7.88 -14.14 26.43
C ARG A 182 8.82 -14.06 25.24
N LEU A 183 8.36 -13.49 24.14
CA LEU A 183 9.18 -13.25 22.96
C LEU A 183 10.42 -12.39 23.30
N PHE A 184 10.26 -11.31 24.09
CA PHE A 184 11.38 -10.48 24.53
C PHE A 184 12.38 -11.26 25.39
N ILE A 185 11.92 -12.14 26.26
CA ILE A 185 12.78 -13.01 27.09
C ILE A 185 13.61 -13.95 26.19
N GLU A 186 12.97 -14.56 25.16
CA GLU A 186 13.68 -15.43 24.22
C GLU A 186 14.70 -14.66 23.38
N VAL A 187 14.35 -13.47 22.91
CA VAL A 187 15.28 -12.57 22.21
C VAL A 187 16.49 -12.23 23.08
N ASP A 188 16.27 -11.95 24.38
CA ASP A 188 17.36 -11.69 25.33
C ASP A 188 18.23 -12.94 25.58
N ARG A 189 17.62 -14.10 25.60
CA ARG A 189 18.35 -15.37 25.75
C ARG A 189 19.29 -15.58 24.57
N VAL A 190 18.78 -15.54 23.33
CA VAL A 190 19.62 -15.77 22.14
C VAL A 190 20.69 -14.66 21.97
N TYR A 191 20.39 -13.43 22.38
CA TYR A 191 21.39 -12.34 22.41
C TYR A 191 22.55 -12.66 23.38
N LYS A 192 22.24 -13.16 24.60
CA LYS A 192 23.26 -13.58 25.58
C LYS A 192 24.08 -14.77 25.09
N ASP A 193 23.46 -15.65 24.30
CA ASP A 193 24.10 -16.80 23.67
C ASP A 193 24.99 -16.38 22.46
N GLY A 194 25.05 -15.09 22.13
CA GLY A 194 25.95 -14.51 21.12
C GLY A 194 25.35 -14.42 19.73
N ALA A 195 24.03 -14.55 19.58
CA ALA A 195 23.38 -14.37 18.29
C ALA A 195 23.65 -12.97 17.71
N SER A 196 23.96 -12.92 16.42
CA SER A 196 24.18 -11.68 15.65
C SER A 196 23.19 -11.53 14.48
N ILE A 197 22.31 -12.50 14.29
CA ILE A 197 21.19 -12.47 13.32
C ILE A 197 20.00 -13.11 14.03
N LEU A 198 18.90 -12.38 14.11
CA LEU A 198 17.65 -12.87 14.70
C LEU A 198 16.69 -13.28 13.59
N ILE A 199 16.26 -14.53 13.60
CA ILE A 199 15.24 -15.03 12.67
C ILE A 199 13.96 -15.25 13.46
N LEU A 200 12.95 -14.41 13.22
CA LEU A 200 11.60 -14.60 13.75
C LEU A 200 10.83 -15.51 12.80
N THR A 201 10.20 -16.55 13.35
CA THR A 201 9.47 -17.53 12.52
C THR A 201 8.12 -17.89 13.12
N ASP A 202 7.08 -17.93 12.29
CA ASP A 202 5.74 -18.41 12.64
C ASP A 202 5.48 -19.86 12.19
N ARG A 203 6.51 -20.58 11.74
CA ARG A 203 6.37 -22.02 11.51
C ARG A 203 5.96 -22.71 12.80
N GLY A 204 5.11 -23.70 12.70
CA GLY A 204 4.59 -24.43 13.87
C GLY A 204 3.23 -23.90 14.34
N VAL A 205 2.51 -23.17 13.51
CA VAL A 205 1.07 -22.96 13.72
C VAL A 205 0.35 -24.29 13.52
N ASP A 206 -0.39 -24.72 14.53
CA ASP A 206 -1.12 -25.97 14.59
C ASP A 206 -2.46 -25.77 15.35
N GLU A 207 -3.12 -26.83 15.74
CA GLU A 207 -4.40 -26.80 16.45
C GLU A 207 -4.32 -26.07 17.81
N THR A 208 -3.15 -26.01 18.42
CA THR A 208 -2.89 -25.49 19.77
C THR A 208 -2.06 -24.20 19.77
N HIS A 209 -1.39 -23.90 18.68
CA HIS A 209 -0.52 -22.74 18.54
C HIS A 209 -1.03 -21.77 17.48
N VAL A 210 -1.13 -20.49 17.85
CA VAL A 210 -1.49 -19.38 16.97
C VAL A 210 -0.27 -18.50 16.72
N ALA A 211 -0.20 -17.85 15.56
CA ALA A 211 0.86 -16.89 15.27
C ALA A 211 0.56 -15.53 15.91
N ILE A 212 1.57 -14.90 16.50
CA ILE A 212 1.55 -13.47 16.77
C ILE A 212 1.58 -12.77 15.41
N PRO A 213 0.70 -11.77 15.12
CA PRO A 213 0.73 -11.05 13.85
C PRO A 213 2.15 -10.59 13.52
N SER A 214 2.64 -10.93 12.34
CA SER A 214 4.05 -10.76 11.98
C SER A 214 4.53 -9.32 12.07
N LEU A 215 3.68 -8.36 11.66
CA LEU A 215 3.96 -6.93 11.78
C LEU A 215 4.09 -6.49 13.25
N LEU A 216 3.22 -7.00 14.12
CA LEU A 216 3.29 -6.71 15.57
C LEU A 216 4.57 -7.29 16.17
N ALA A 217 4.90 -8.55 15.85
CA ALA A 217 6.11 -9.21 16.36
C ALA A 217 7.39 -8.47 15.92
N VAL A 218 7.51 -8.16 14.62
CA VAL A 218 8.68 -7.45 14.07
C VAL A 218 8.83 -6.07 14.72
N SER A 219 7.76 -5.28 14.73
CA SER A 219 7.81 -3.93 15.29
C SER A 219 8.09 -3.94 16.79
N ALA A 220 7.42 -4.81 17.55
CA ALA A 220 7.63 -4.94 18.99
C ALA A 220 9.07 -5.32 19.33
N VAL A 221 9.63 -6.32 18.63
CA VAL A 221 11.04 -6.74 18.82
C VAL A 221 12.00 -5.64 18.38
N HIS A 222 11.77 -4.98 17.23
CA HIS A 222 12.60 -3.86 16.79
C HIS A 222 12.68 -2.75 17.85
N HIS A 223 11.54 -2.28 18.32
CA HIS A 223 11.49 -1.25 19.37
C HIS A 223 12.07 -1.72 20.71
N TYR A 224 11.90 -2.99 21.05
CA TYR A 224 12.54 -3.59 22.22
C TYR A 224 14.06 -3.57 22.11
N LEU A 225 14.61 -3.99 20.95
CA LEU A 225 16.05 -3.96 20.67
C LEU A 225 16.60 -2.52 20.69
N VAL A 226 15.86 -1.53 20.18
CA VAL A 226 16.22 -0.12 20.25
C VAL A 226 16.29 0.36 21.71
N ARG A 227 15.24 0.12 22.49
CA ARG A 227 15.18 0.52 23.92
C ARG A 227 16.27 -0.13 24.75
N THR A 228 16.62 -1.37 24.43
CA THR A 228 17.67 -2.13 25.15
C THR A 228 19.06 -1.98 24.54
N LYS A 229 19.22 -1.09 23.53
CA LYS A 229 20.50 -0.76 22.84
C LYS A 229 21.17 -1.97 22.16
N LYS A 230 20.37 -2.86 21.59
CA LYS A 230 20.80 -4.08 20.90
C LYS A 230 20.55 -4.05 19.39
N SER A 231 19.86 -3.04 18.86
CA SER A 231 19.39 -2.98 17.47
C SER A 231 20.52 -3.03 16.44
N THR A 232 21.68 -2.47 16.73
CA THR A 232 22.86 -2.50 15.84
C THR A 232 23.61 -3.84 15.86
N VAL A 233 23.20 -4.77 16.71
CA VAL A 233 23.87 -6.07 16.88
C VAL A 233 23.05 -7.20 16.26
N MET A 234 21.73 -7.06 16.27
CA MET A 234 20.79 -8.12 15.87
C MET A 234 19.79 -7.61 14.83
N PRO A 235 20.13 -7.62 13.53
CA PRO A 235 19.16 -7.41 12.47
C PRO A 235 18.11 -8.52 12.50
N ILE A 236 16.87 -8.18 12.12
CA ILE A 236 15.72 -9.06 12.17
C ILE A 236 15.44 -9.61 10.77
N ILE A 237 15.43 -10.92 10.62
CA ILE A 237 14.88 -11.61 9.46
C ILE A 237 13.53 -12.18 9.88
N LEU A 238 12.53 -12.04 9.04
CA LEU A 238 11.22 -12.64 9.26
C LEU A 238 11.01 -13.81 8.31
N GLU A 239 10.67 -14.97 8.84
CA GLU A 239 10.14 -16.14 8.12
C GLU A 239 8.68 -16.28 8.49
N SER A 240 7.76 -15.94 7.56
CA SER A 240 6.33 -15.86 7.92
C SER A 240 5.42 -16.29 6.78
N ALA A 241 4.30 -16.90 7.17
CA ALA A 241 3.20 -17.23 6.27
C ALA A 241 2.34 -16.02 5.89
N GLU A 242 2.37 -14.94 6.70
CA GLU A 242 1.41 -13.85 6.59
C GLU A 242 1.65 -12.89 5.41
N PRO A 243 2.90 -12.44 5.08
CA PRO A 243 3.14 -11.47 4.02
C PRO A 243 2.99 -12.09 2.62
N ARG A 244 2.24 -11.41 1.75
CA ARG A 244 1.95 -11.86 0.39
C ARG A 244 1.74 -10.76 -0.65
N GLU A 245 1.56 -9.50 -0.21
CA GLU A 245 1.37 -8.33 -1.07
C GLU A 245 2.44 -7.28 -0.79
N VAL A 246 2.76 -6.43 -1.76
CA VAL A 246 3.80 -5.39 -1.65
C VAL A 246 3.66 -4.54 -0.39
N HIS A 247 2.42 -4.17 -0.02
CA HIS A 247 2.15 -3.39 1.18
C HIS A 247 2.61 -4.10 2.46
N HIS A 248 2.47 -5.42 2.54
CA HIS A 248 2.91 -6.21 3.71
C HIS A 248 4.43 -6.13 3.87
N PHE A 249 5.17 -6.32 2.78
CA PHE A 249 6.64 -6.22 2.81
C PHE A 249 7.11 -4.81 3.09
N ALA A 250 6.47 -3.80 2.49
CA ALA A 250 6.81 -2.41 2.75
C ALA A 250 6.63 -2.04 4.23
N THR A 251 5.54 -2.47 4.86
CA THR A 251 5.32 -2.23 6.30
C THR A 251 6.33 -2.99 7.16
N LEU A 252 6.59 -4.27 6.87
CA LEU A 252 7.57 -5.06 7.62
C LEU A 252 8.98 -4.45 7.57
N LEU A 253 9.45 -4.05 6.39
CA LEU A 253 10.73 -3.36 6.24
C LEU A 253 10.70 -2.00 6.95
N GLY A 254 9.61 -1.25 6.80
CA GLY A 254 9.43 0.06 7.45
C GLY A 254 9.43 -0.02 8.97
N TYR A 255 9.04 -1.15 9.54
CA TYR A 255 9.04 -1.39 10.99
C TYR A 255 10.21 -2.25 11.49
N GLY A 256 11.26 -2.43 10.69
CA GLY A 256 12.55 -2.91 11.16
C GLY A 256 12.95 -4.31 10.72
N ALA A 257 12.19 -5.01 9.88
CA ALA A 257 12.69 -6.21 9.24
C ALA A 257 13.84 -5.87 8.28
N SER A 258 14.93 -6.63 8.34
CA SER A 258 16.04 -6.51 7.40
C SER A 258 15.79 -7.31 6.13
N ALA A 259 15.13 -8.46 6.26
CA ALA A 259 14.71 -9.30 5.15
C ALA A 259 13.49 -10.13 5.56
N VAL A 260 12.75 -10.61 4.57
CA VAL A 260 11.51 -11.39 4.76
C VAL A 260 11.51 -12.60 3.84
N ASN A 261 11.18 -13.77 4.39
CA ASN A 261 10.89 -14.97 3.62
C ASN A 261 9.40 -15.29 3.73
N PRO A 262 8.62 -15.17 2.65
CA PRO A 262 7.19 -15.45 2.62
C PRO A 262 6.93 -16.92 2.28
N TYR A 263 7.31 -17.85 3.16
CA TYR A 263 7.34 -19.28 2.86
C TYR A 263 6.00 -19.83 2.36
N LEU A 264 4.87 -19.37 2.91
CA LEU A 264 3.56 -19.89 2.49
C LEU A 264 3.14 -19.36 1.10
N ALA A 265 3.54 -18.15 0.72
CA ALA A 265 3.35 -17.66 -0.64
C ALA A 265 4.17 -18.51 -1.63
N HIS A 266 5.40 -18.87 -1.29
CA HIS A 266 6.23 -19.77 -2.10
C HIS A 266 5.65 -21.18 -2.20
N GLU A 267 5.16 -21.76 -1.09
CA GLU A 267 4.44 -23.05 -1.10
C GLU A 267 3.16 -22.97 -1.93
N THR A 268 2.44 -21.87 -1.85
CA THR A 268 1.24 -21.63 -2.67
C THR A 268 1.58 -21.61 -4.17
N ILE A 269 2.68 -20.98 -4.55
CA ILE A 269 3.18 -21.00 -5.94
C ILE A 269 3.57 -22.43 -6.36
N ARG A 270 4.19 -23.21 -5.47
CA ARG A 270 4.52 -24.62 -5.74
C ARG A 270 3.27 -25.42 -6.07
N GLU A 271 2.25 -25.30 -5.22
CA GLU A 271 0.96 -25.97 -5.43
C GLU A 271 0.33 -25.58 -6.78
N MET A 272 0.36 -24.29 -7.14
CA MET A 272 -0.16 -23.82 -8.43
C MET A 272 0.58 -24.43 -9.63
N VAL A 273 1.90 -24.59 -9.53
CA VAL A 273 2.70 -25.26 -10.58
C VAL A 273 2.36 -26.74 -10.65
N GLU A 274 2.26 -27.43 -9.51
CA GLU A 274 1.92 -28.85 -9.44
C GLU A 274 0.50 -29.13 -9.95
N ASP A 275 -0.44 -28.22 -9.73
CA ASP A 275 -1.83 -28.32 -10.19
C ASP A 275 -2.03 -27.86 -11.64
N GLY A 276 -0.96 -27.41 -12.31
CA GLY A 276 -1.02 -26.92 -13.70
C GLY A 276 -1.70 -25.55 -13.85
N LEU A 277 -1.91 -24.81 -12.76
CA LEU A 277 -2.45 -23.44 -12.78
C LEU A 277 -1.41 -22.40 -13.22
N LEU A 278 -0.12 -22.76 -13.12
CA LEU A 278 1.03 -22.00 -13.61
C LEU A 278 1.88 -22.91 -14.51
N GLU A 279 1.85 -22.66 -15.82
CA GLU A 279 2.71 -23.34 -16.80
C GLU A 279 4.13 -22.75 -16.77
N LYS A 280 4.83 -22.91 -15.63
CA LYS A 280 6.15 -22.32 -15.40
C LYS A 280 6.96 -23.17 -14.44
N ASP A 281 8.29 -23.13 -14.57
CA ASP A 281 9.16 -23.74 -13.56
C ASP A 281 8.97 -23.08 -12.18
N TYR A 282 8.95 -23.88 -11.13
CA TYR A 282 8.76 -23.40 -9.76
C TYR A 282 9.75 -22.31 -9.35
N TYR A 283 11.04 -22.51 -9.61
CA TYR A 283 12.06 -21.53 -9.23
C TYR A 283 11.93 -20.23 -10.01
N ALA A 284 11.54 -20.32 -11.29
CA ALA A 284 11.27 -19.15 -12.11
C ALA A 284 10.02 -18.42 -11.62
N ALA A 285 8.97 -19.13 -11.24
CA ALA A 285 7.73 -18.55 -10.72
C ALA A 285 7.95 -17.83 -9.37
N VAL A 286 8.69 -18.45 -8.45
CA VAL A 286 9.07 -17.82 -7.17
C VAL A 286 9.97 -16.60 -7.41
N HIS A 287 10.94 -16.70 -8.31
CA HIS A 287 11.81 -15.56 -8.64
C HIS A 287 11.00 -14.39 -9.18
N ASP A 288 10.05 -14.62 -10.06
CA ASP A 288 9.23 -13.56 -10.62
C ASP A 288 8.27 -12.95 -9.58
N TYR A 289 7.73 -13.76 -8.68
CA TYR A 289 6.98 -13.25 -7.54
C TYR A 289 7.84 -12.33 -6.64
N ASP A 290 9.04 -12.78 -6.27
CA ASP A 290 9.97 -12.00 -5.45
C ASP A 290 10.39 -10.68 -6.16
N GLU A 291 10.62 -10.72 -7.47
CA GLU A 291 10.93 -9.53 -8.28
C GLU A 291 9.73 -8.57 -8.40
N ALA A 292 8.50 -9.08 -8.48
CA ALA A 292 7.29 -8.26 -8.48
C ALA A 292 7.16 -7.49 -7.14
N ILE A 293 7.35 -8.18 -6.02
CA ILE A 293 7.34 -7.56 -4.69
C ILE A 293 8.46 -6.51 -4.58
N LEU A 294 9.69 -6.86 -4.99
CA LEU A 294 10.82 -5.94 -4.97
C LEU A 294 10.57 -4.70 -5.83
N GLY A 295 10.01 -4.89 -7.02
CA GLY A 295 9.63 -3.80 -7.94
C GLY A 295 8.63 -2.84 -7.29
N GLY A 296 7.63 -3.36 -6.58
CA GLY A 296 6.68 -2.56 -5.82
C GLY A 296 7.32 -1.77 -4.68
N ILE A 297 8.24 -2.38 -3.92
CA ILE A 297 9.00 -1.72 -2.85
C ILE A 297 9.89 -0.60 -3.43
N VAL A 298 10.58 -0.86 -4.55
CA VAL A 298 11.38 0.14 -5.25
C VAL A 298 10.51 1.32 -5.68
N LYS A 299 9.32 1.07 -6.20
CA LYS A 299 8.37 2.11 -6.57
C LYS A 299 7.93 2.95 -5.36
N ILE A 300 7.64 2.33 -4.23
CA ILE A 300 7.30 3.04 -2.97
C ILE A 300 8.48 3.91 -2.53
N ALA A 301 9.68 3.37 -2.45
CA ALA A 301 10.89 4.10 -2.05
C ALA A 301 11.18 5.26 -3.00
N SER A 302 11.05 5.06 -4.31
CA SER A 302 11.32 6.08 -5.33
C SER A 302 10.35 7.27 -5.23
N LYS A 303 9.07 7.04 -4.91
CA LYS A 303 8.09 8.11 -4.66
C LYS A 303 8.46 8.98 -3.47
N MET A 304 9.21 8.44 -2.53
CA MET A 304 9.72 9.16 -1.35
C MET A 304 11.12 9.76 -1.54
N GLY A 305 11.71 9.61 -2.72
CA GLY A 305 13.08 10.05 -2.99
C GLY A 305 14.14 9.21 -2.26
N ILE A 306 13.81 7.99 -1.85
CA ILE A 306 14.72 7.06 -1.17
C ILE A 306 15.38 6.17 -2.23
N SER A 307 16.71 6.25 -2.33
CA SER A 307 17.49 5.51 -3.31
C SER A 307 18.21 4.28 -2.74
N THR A 308 18.04 3.97 -1.47
CA THR A 308 18.59 2.76 -0.86
C THR A 308 17.58 2.15 0.10
N ILE A 309 17.35 0.85 -0.04
CA ILE A 309 16.39 0.13 0.79
C ILE A 309 16.76 0.17 2.28
N GLN A 310 18.05 0.26 2.61
CA GLN A 310 18.49 0.40 4.00
C GLN A 310 17.98 1.68 4.67
N SER A 311 17.81 2.77 3.91
CA SER A 311 17.21 4.01 4.45
C SER A 311 15.69 3.92 4.60
N TYR A 312 15.06 2.95 3.95
CA TYR A 312 13.64 2.65 4.12
C TYR A 312 13.39 1.77 5.34
N GLN A 313 14.35 0.90 5.68
CA GLN A 313 14.25 0.01 6.84
C GLN A 313 14.15 0.82 8.14
N GLY A 314 13.16 0.50 8.97
CA GLY A 314 12.91 1.19 10.23
C GLY A 314 12.47 2.65 10.09
N SER A 315 12.13 3.11 8.89
CA SER A 315 11.73 4.50 8.62
C SER A 315 10.38 4.88 9.21
N GLN A 316 9.50 3.89 9.44
CA GLN A 316 8.16 4.07 10.01
C GLN A 316 7.31 5.14 9.29
N ILE A 317 7.44 5.23 7.97
CA ILE A 317 6.74 6.23 7.16
C ILE A 317 5.28 5.78 6.93
N PHE A 318 4.58 5.51 8.02
CA PHE A 318 3.19 5.07 8.02
C PHE A 318 2.38 5.85 9.06
N GLU A 319 1.08 5.87 8.85
CA GLU A 319 0.08 6.29 9.82
C GLU A 319 -0.78 5.09 10.17
N ALA A 320 -0.99 4.84 11.46
CA ALA A 320 -1.95 3.86 11.93
C ALA A 320 -3.34 4.51 12.00
N VAL A 321 -4.33 3.86 11.38
CA VAL A 321 -5.72 4.33 11.36
C VAL A 321 -6.60 3.30 12.03
N GLY A 322 -7.18 3.63 13.18
CA GLY A 322 -8.06 2.74 13.91
C GLY A 322 -7.36 1.77 14.86
N ILE A 323 -6.17 2.11 15.35
CA ILE A 323 -5.47 1.36 16.40
C ILE A 323 -5.28 2.26 17.63
N SER A 324 -5.58 1.74 18.81
CA SER A 324 -5.46 2.47 20.07
C SER A 324 -4.01 2.80 20.42
N LYS A 325 -3.83 3.88 21.20
CA LYS A 325 -2.50 4.29 21.67
C LYS A 325 -1.83 3.25 22.56
N GLU A 326 -2.60 2.45 23.29
CA GLU A 326 -2.05 1.38 24.13
C GLU A 326 -1.31 0.30 23.34
N VAL A 327 -1.62 0.14 22.05
CA VAL A 327 -0.89 -0.73 21.12
C VAL A 327 0.24 0.04 20.44
N ILE A 328 -0.05 1.27 20.00
CA ILE A 328 0.90 2.09 19.22
C ILE A 328 2.11 2.48 20.08
N ASP A 329 1.90 3.03 21.26
CA ASP A 329 3.00 3.60 22.05
C ASP A 329 4.07 2.57 22.43
N PRO A 330 3.75 1.35 22.91
CA PRO A 330 4.76 0.36 23.27
C PRO A 330 5.34 -0.42 22.09
N TYR A 331 4.54 -0.71 21.04
CA TYR A 331 4.91 -1.66 19.99
C TYR A 331 5.18 -1.03 18.63
N PHE A 332 4.66 0.18 18.36
CA PHE A 332 4.84 0.97 17.15
C PHE A 332 5.29 2.39 17.50
N THR A 333 6.21 2.50 18.43
CA THR A 333 6.65 3.77 19.03
C THR A 333 6.93 4.83 17.95
N HIS A 334 6.42 6.06 18.17
CA HIS A 334 6.48 7.21 17.25
C HIS A 334 5.62 7.11 15.98
N THR A 335 4.87 6.04 15.78
CA THR A 335 3.91 5.97 14.67
C THR A 335 2.76 6.95 14.93
N LEU A 336 2.42 7.75 13.92
CA LEU A 336 1.30 8.66 14.01
C LEU A 336 -0.03 7.87 14.06
N SER A 337 -0.85 8.12 15.08
CA SER A 337 -2.21 7.60 15.19
C SER A 337 -3.13 8.74 15.61
N ARG A 338 -3.95 9.22 14.68
CA ARG A 338 -4.93 10.31 14.93
C ARG A 338 -6.29 9.77 15.31
N VAL A 339 -6.60 8.58 14.84
CA VAL A 339 -7.86 7.89 15.08
C VAL A 339 -7.55 6.61 15.84
N GLY A 340 -7.97 6.56 17.08
CA GLY A 340 -7.94 5.35 17.90
C GLY A 340 -8.90 4.29 17.35
N GLY A 341 -8.92 3.12 17.97
CA GLY A 341 -9.79 2.02 17.56
C GLY A 341 -9.45 0.76 18.31
N ILE A 342 -9.15 -0.32 17.60
CA ILE A 342 -8.90 -1.62 18.18
C ILE A 342 -7.75 -1.60 19.19
N THR A 343 -7.92 -2.38 20.23
CA THR A 343 -6.93 -2.62 21.28
C THR A 343 -6.19 -3.93 21.04
N MET A 344 -5.32 -4.31 21.94
CA MET A 344 -4.65 -5.62 21.87
C MET A 344 -5.64 -6.78 21.91
N LYS A 345 -6.77 -6.59 22.61
CA LYS A 345 -7.80 -7.61 22.77
C LYS A 345 -8.51 -7.92 21.44
N GLU A 346 -8.90 -6.90 20.69
CA GLU A 346 -9.55 -7.12 19.39
C GLU A 346 -8.56 -7.73 18.37
N ILE A 347 -7.27 -7.37 18.43
CA ILE A 347 -6.24 -8.03 17.58
C ILE A 347 -6.14 -9.51 17.94
N GLU A 348 -6.19 -9.86 19.22
CA GLU A 348 -6.16 -11.23 19.73
C GLU A 348 -7.40 -12.01 19.26
N GLU A 349 -8.59 -11.42 19.41
CA GLU A 349 -9.86 -12.00 18.95
C GLU A 349 -9.86 -12.27 17.44
N ASP A 350 -9.34 -11.35 16.63
CA ASP A 350 -9.23 -11.52 15.18
C ASP A 350 -8.28 -12.67 14.81
N VAL A 351 -7.15 -12.80 15.50
CA VAL A 351 -6.20 -13.91 15.30
C VAL A 351 -6.85 -15.24 15.65
N GLU A 352 -7.50 -15.34 16.81
CA GLU A 352 -8.16 -16.56 17.26
C GLU A 352 -9.34 -16.95 16.35
N LEU A 353 -10.08 -15.98 15.86
CA LEU A 353 -11.20 -16.22 14.94
C LEU A 353 -10.70 -16.80 13.61
N ARG A 354 -9.68 -16.19 12.99
CA ARG A 354 -9.08 -16.73 11.77
C ARG A 354 -8.51 -18.13 11.99
N HIS A 355 -7.81 -18.33 13.10
CA HIS A 355 -7.25 -19.64 13.45
C HIS A 355 -8.34 -20.70 13.61
N SER A 356 -9.45 -20.38 14.28
CA SER A 356 -10.56 -21.33 14.49
C SER A 356 -11.31 -21.69 13.20
N GLN A 357 -11.25 -20.83 12.17
CA GLN A 357 -11.77 -21.14 10.83
C GLN A 357 -10.91 -22.21 10.11
N ALA A 358 -9.63 -22.31 10.46
CA ALA A 358 -8.72 -23.31 9.90
C ALA A 358 -8.65 -24.59 10.74
N PHE A 359 -8.73 -24.44 12.06
CA PHE A 359 -8.63 -25.49 13.07
C PHE A 359 -9.88 -25.46 13.94
N ASP A 360 -10.92 -26.22 13.54
CA ASP A 360 -12.19 -26.28 14.29
C ASP A 360 -11.92 -26.79 15.72
N PRO A 361 -12.29 -26.04 16.76
CA PRO A 361 -12.08 -26.43 18.15
C PRO A 361 -12.76 -27.74 18.55
N LEU A 362 -13.77 -28.17 17.79
CA LEU A 362 -14.52 -29.39 18.00
C LEU A 362 -14.01 -30.55 17.11
N GLY A 363 -12.89 -30.35 16.38
CA GLY A 363 -12.31 -31.36 15.50
C GLY A 363 -13.19 -31.77 14.31
N ARG A 364 -14.19 -30.95 13.94
CA ARG A 364 -15.04 -31.22 12.78
C ARG A 364 -14.30 -30.92 11.50
N LYS A 365 -14.69 -31.57 10.41
CA LYS A 365 -14.13 -31.30 9.08
C LYS A 365 -14.35 -29.84 8.70
N THR A 366 -13.25 -29.10 8.52
CA THR A 366 -13.27 -27.68 8.20
C THR A 366 -13.34 -27.49 6.68
N ASP A 367 -14.11 -26.50 6.22
CA ASP A 367 -14.04 -26.05 4.83
C ASP A 367 -12.79 -25.19 4.64
N LEU A 368 -11.84 -25.71 3.88
CA LEU A 368 -10.56 -25.06 3.59
C LEU A 368 -10.59 -24.24 2.29
N THR A 369 -11.74 -24.11 1.64
CA THR A 369 -11.86 -23.23 0.47
C THR A 369 -11.60 -21.78 0.85
N LEU A 370 -10.90 -21.06 -0.03
CA LEU A 370 -10.63 -19.64 0.16
C LEU A 370 -11.88 -18.82 -0.16
N GLU A 371 -12.23 -17.96 0.75
CA GLU A 371 -13.36 -17.05 0.57
C GLU A 371 -12.98 -15.88 -0.33
N SER A 372 -13.93 -15.44 -1.15
CA SER A 372 -13.79 -14.19 -1.90
C SER A 372 -14.15 -13.01 -1.00
N VAL A 373 -13.15 -12.19 -0.69
CA VAL A 373 -13.35 -10.98 0.14
C VAL A 373 -14.06 -9.89 -0.67
N GLY A 374 -13.93 -9.91 -2.00
CA GLY A 374 -14.59 -8.93 -2.85
C GLY A 374 -13.99 -7.54 -2.79
N ARG A 375 -12.70 -7.41 -2.52
CA ARG A 375 -12.03 -6.10 -2.34
C ARG A 375 -12.12 -5.20 -3.58
N HIS A 376 -12.04 -5.76 -4.78
CA HIS A 376 -12.01 -5.03 -6.04
C HIS A 376 -13.32 -5.13 -6.84
N SER A 377 -14.21 -6.01 -6.44
CA SER A 377 -15.52 -6.18 -7.05
C SER A 377 -16.48 -6.79 -6.04
N PHE A 378 -17.74 -6.32 -6.06
CA PHE A 378 -18.76 -6.77 -5.12
C PHE A 378 -18.91 -8.29 -5.10
N ARG A 379 -19.03 -8.85 -3.89
CA ARG A 379 -19.42 -10.23 -3.61
C ARG A 379 -20.47 -10.23 -2.50
N SER A 380 -21.47 -11.08 -2.62
CA SER A 380 -22.64 -11.08 -1.70
C SER A 380 -22.27 -11.35 -0.23
N GLN A 381 -21.17 -12.08 0.01
CA GLN A 381 -20.65 -12.37 1.35
C GLN A 381 -19.28 -11.72 1.59
N GLY A 382 -18.84 -10.87 0.68
CA GLY A 382 -17.57 -10.16 0.76
C GLY A 382 -17.61 -8.95 1.66
N GLU A 383 -16.64 -8.08 1.45
CA GLU A 383 -16.56 -6.77 2.10
C GLU A 383 -17.71 -5.86 1.62
N HIS A 384 -18.10 -4.93 2.48
CA HIS A 384 -19.13 -3.97 2.13
C HIS A 384 -18.63 -3.00 1.05
N HIS A 385 -19.46 -2.76 0.02
CA HIS A 385 -19.21 -1.76 -1.02
C HIS A 385 -20.26 -0.67 -0.98
N ARG A 386 -19.83 0.59 -0.96
CA ARG A 386 -20.76 1.72 -1.06
C ARG A 386 -21.52 1.71 -2.38
N TYR A 387 -20.83 1.38 -3.46
CA TYR A 387 -21.42 1.22 -4.79
C TYR A 387 -21.76 -0.25 -5.04
N ASN A 388 -22.73 -0.76 -4.27
CA ASN A 388 -23.22 -2.12 -4.41
C ASN A 388 -24.32 -2.24 -5.49
N PRO A 389 -24.67 -3.45 -5.95
CA PRO A 389 -25.66 -3.63 -7.00
C PRO A 389 -27.01 -3.00 -6.70
N ALA A 390 -27.47 -3.00 -5.45
CA ALA A 390 -28.76 -2.42 -5.07
C ALA A 390 -28.76 -0.90 -5.19
N THR A 391 -27.75 -0.22 -4.66
CA THR A 391 -27.62 1.24 -4.73
C THR A 391 -27.41 1.73 -6.16
N ILE A 392 -26.58 1.01 -6.96
CA ILE A 392 -26.38 1.32 -8.38
C ILE A 392 -27.69 1.15 -9.15
N HIS A 393 -28.41 0.06 -8.92
CA HIS A 393 -29.68 -0.22 -9.61
C HIS A 393 -30.71 0.87 -9.31
N LEU A 394 -30.93 1.21 -8.04
CA LEU A 394 -31.89 2.26 -7.66
C LEU A 394 -31.53 3.61 -8.28
N LEU A 395 -30.25 4.00 -8.24
CA LEU A 395 -29.80 5.25 -8.85
C LEU A 395 -30.03 5.27 -10.36
N GLN A 396 -29.64 4.21 -11.07
CA GLN A 396 -29.78 4.13 -12.52
C GLN A 396 -31.25 4.12 -12.94
N GLN A 397 -32.08 3.32 -12.28
CA GLN A 397 -33.49 3.24 -12.61
C GLN A 397 -34.22 4.55 -12.32
N SER A 398 -33.95 5.20 -11.19
CA SER A 398 -34.55 6.50 -10.87
C SER A 398 -34.24 7.56 -11.94
N VAL A 399 -33.01 7.57 -12.47
CA VAL A 399 -32.60 8.51 -13.52
C VAL A 399 -33.20 8.15 -14.88
N TRP A 400 -33.22 6.87 -15.26
CA TRP A 400 -33.75 6.44 -16.56
C TRP A 400 -35.26 6.58 -16.68
N GLN A 401 -35.98 6.42 -15.56
CA GLN A 401 -37.44 6.52 -15.52
C GLN A 401 -37.93 7.91 -15.11
N ASP A 402 -37.00 8.83 -14.75
CA ASP A 402 -37.30 10.14 -14.16
C ASP A 402 -38.22 10.01 -12.92
N ASP A 403 -37.95 8.96 -12.10
CA ASP A 403 -38.77 8.60 -10.93
C ASP A 403 -38.14 9.12 -9.64
N TYR A 404 -38.70 10.19 -9.11
CA TYR A 404 -38.24 10.80 -7.87
C TYR A 404 -38.49 9.92 -6.64
N THR A 405 -39.48 9.04 -6.65
CA THR A 405 -39.75 8.12 -5.53
C THR A 405 -38.65 7.10 -5.41
N MET A 406 -38.20 6.51 -6.52
CA MET A 406 -37.02 5.62 -6.52
C MET A 406 -35.75 6.35 -6.12
N PHE A 407 -35.61 7.63 -6.47
CA PHE A 407 -34.47 8.43 -6.00
C PHE A 407 -34.51 8.66 -4.48
N GLN A 408 -35.70 8.85 -3.90
CA GLN A 408 -35.86 8.93 -2.44
C GLN A 408 -35.52 7.60 -1.76
N GLU A 409 -35.90 6.46 -2.38
CA GLU A 409 -35.49 5.13 -1.88
C GLU A 409 -33.97 4.97 -1.90
N TYR A 410 -33.31 5.37 -3.00
CA TYR A 410 -31.86 5.38 -3.13
C TYR A 410 -31.19 6.22 -2.01
N THR A 411 -31.63 7.48 -1.83
CA THR A 411 -31.07 8.35 -0.79
C THR A 411 -31.35 7.81 0.61
N GLY A 412 -32.55 7.29 0.85
CA GLY A 412 -32.92 6.68 2.13
C GLY A 412 -32.09 5.42 2.45
N GLN A 413 -31.72 4.64 1.43
CA GLN A 413 -30.81 3.51 1.62
C GLN A 413 -29.40 3.96 1.97
N ILE A 414 -28.86 4.95 1.25
CA ILE A 414 -27.51 5.51 1.51
C ILE A 414 -27.42 6.16 2.90
N ASP A 415 -28.48 6.88 3.31
CA ASP A 415 -28.49 7.58 4.61
C ASP A 415 -28.67 6.63 5.81
N LYS A 416 -29.29 5.47 5.59
CA LYS A 416 -29.44 4.42 6.62
C LYS A 416 -28.24 3.51 6.75
N GLU A 417 -27.26 3.64 5.86
CA GLU A 417 -26.06 2.82 5.83
C GLU A 417 -25.12 3.26 6.95
N GLU A 418 -25.30 2.66 8.14
CA GLU A 418 -24.55 3.03 9.36
C GLU A 418 -23.12 2.48 9.41
N THR A 419 -22.73 1.65 8.45
CA THR A 419 -21.45 0.93 8.50
C THR A 419 -20.54 1.28 7.35
N GLY A 420 -19.24 1.22 7.61
CA GLY A 420 -18.21 1.27 6.58
C GLY A 420 -17.55 2.63 6.36
N TYR A 421 -18.19 3.76 6.73
CA TYR A 421 -17.68 5.11 6.47
C TYR A 421 -17.81 6.01 7.70
N LEU A 422 -16.79 6.82 7.96
CA LEU A 422 -16.80 7.77 9.09
C LEU A 422 -17.99 8.73 9.00
N ARG A 423 -18.35 9.16 7.78
CA ARG A 423 -19.49 10.06 7.58
C ARG A 423 -20.80 9.43 8.04
N SER A 424 -21.00 8.14 7.78
CA SER A 424 -22.23 7.43 8.17
C SER A 424 -22.36 7.25 9.69
N LEU A 425 -21.27 7.40 10.44
CA LEU A 425 -21.25 7.36 11.89
C LEU A 425 -21.47 8.74 12.54
N MET A 426 -21.64 9.79 11.74
CA MET A 426 -21.85 11.16 12.22
C MET A 426 -23.30 11.58 11.98
N ASP A 427 -23.83 12.31 12.93
CA ASP A 427 -25.15 12.93 12.83
C ASP A 427 -25.05 14.42 13.17
N PHE A 428 -26.09 15.19 12.80
CA PHE A 428 -26.21 16.58 13.13
C PHE A 428 -26.63 16.75 14.58
N ARG A 429 -26.00 17.65 15.29
CA ARG A 429 -26.47 18.08 16.60
C ARG A 429 -27.56 19.14 16.42
N TYR A 430 -28.79 18.69 16.34
CA TYR A 430 -29.93 19.59 16.20
C TYR A 430 -30.17 20.40 17.47
N PRO A 431 -30.48 21.71 17.38
CA PRO A 431 -30.96 22.50 18.50
C PRO A 431 -32.34 22.01 18.95
N LYS A 432 -32.71 22.29 20.20
CA LYS A 432 -34.02 21.91 20.74
C LYS A 432 -35.19 22.63 20.05
N GLU A 433 -34.97 23.86 19.63
CA GLU A 433 -35.92 24.68 18.90
C GLU A 433 -35.37 24.93 17.48
N GLY A 434 -36.19 24.70 16.48
CA GLY A 434 -35.84 24.95 15.09
C GLY A 434 -35.83 26.45 14.78
N VAL A 435 -35.02 26.86 13.80
CA VAL A 435 -35.05 28.21 13.26
C VAL A 435 -36.35 28.41 12.45
N PRO A 436 -37.07 29.53 12.58
CA PRO A 436 -38.21 29.81 11.73
C PRO A 436 -37.87 29.71 10.24
N ILE A 437 -38.80 29.17 9.45
CA ILE A 437 -38.53 28.86 8.02
C ILE A 437 -38.19 30.14 7.23
N GLU A 438 -38.69 31.29 7.66
CA GLU A 438 -38.47 32.59 7.04
C GLU A 438 -37.02 33.08 7.22
N GLU A 439 -36.33 32.57 8.24
CA GLU A 439 -34.92 32.87 8.51
C GLU A 439 -33.98 31.91 7.82
N VAL A 440 -34.50 30.79 7.28
CA VAL A 440 -33.70 29.81 6.57
C VAL A 440 -33.39 30.27 5.17
N GLU A 441 -32.11 30.17 4.78
CA GLU A 441 -31.70 30.51 3.42
C GLU A 441 -32.39 29.61 2.39
N SER A 442 -32.90 30.21 1.31
CA SER A 442 -33.59 29.45 0.26
C SER A 442 -32.66 28.48 -0.47
N VAL A 443 -33.20 27.36 -0.96
CA VAL A 443 -32.48 26.38 -1.76
C VAL A 443 -31.78 27.02 -2.95
N ASP A 444 -32.47 27.93 -3.67
CA ASP A 444 -31.89 28.66 -4.80
C ASP A 444 -30.66 29.47 -4.44
N SER A 445 -30.63 30.07 -3.25
CA SER A 445 -29.46 30.78 -2.76
C SER A 445 -28.31 29.83 -2.41
N ILE A 446 -28.63 28.71 -1.76
CA ILE A 446 -27.65 27.70 -1.36
C ILE A 446 -26.96 27.07 -2.59
N VAL A 447 -27.76 26.61 -3.58
CA VAL A 447 -27.21 25.89 -4.75
C VAL A 447 -26.31 26.76 -5.64
N ARG A 448 -26.49 28.08 -5.63
CA ARG A 448 -25.58 29.02 -6.35
C ARG A 448 -24.12 28.96 -5.88
N ARG A 449 -23.88 28.46 -4.68
CA ARG A 449 -22.53 28.25 -4.13
C ARG A 449 -21.91 26.92 -4.50
N PHE A 450 -22.70 25.97 -4.98
CA PHE A 450 -22.23 24.66 -5.40
C PHE A 450 -21.40 24.74 -6.68
N LYS A 451 -20.33 23.96 -6.73
CA LYS A 451 -19.39 23.89 -7.85
C LYS A 451 -19.03 22.42 -8.09
N THR A 452 -18.85 22.06 -9.37
CA THR A 452 -18.24 20.78 -9.68
C THR A 452 -16.73 20.82 -9.46
N GLY A 453 -16.12 19.67 -9.25
CA GLY A 453 -14.67 19.52 -9.40
C GLY A 453 -14.23 19.90 -10.82
N ALA A 454 -12.99 20.34 -10.97
CA ALA A 454 -12.38 20.58 -12.27
C ALA A 454 -11.97 19.25 -12.90
N MET A 455 -12.60 18.88 -14.01
CA MET A 455 -12.28 17.67 -14.77
C MET A 455 -12.04 18.06 -16.22
N SER A 456 -10.92 17.60 -16.79
CA SER A 456 -10.56 17.85 -18.18
C SER A 456 -11.09 16.76 -19.10
N TYR A 457 -11.20 17.04 -20.39
CA TYR A 457 -11.56 16.06 -21.40
C TYR A 457 -10.67 14.80 -21.41
N GLY A 458 -9.46 14.88 -20.91
CA GLY A 458 -8.58 13.72 -20.77
C GLY A 458 -9.00 12.76 -19.68
N SER A 459 -9.86 13.18 -18.75
CA SER A 459 -10.29 12.39 -17.58
C SER A 459 -11.73 11.88 -17.65
N ILE A 460 -12.59 12.53 -18.43
CA ILE A 460 -14.00 12.14 -18.64
C ILE A 460 -14.40 12.32 -20.10
N SER A 461 -15.50 11.67 -20.51
CA SER A 461 -16.05 11.84 -21.86
C SER A 461 -16.67 13.24 -22.05
N GLN A 462 -16.84 13.63 -23.31
CA GLN A 462 -17.47 14.89 -23.67
C GLN A 462 -18.90 14.96 -23.12
N GLU A 463 -19.64 13.89 -23.24
CA GLU A 463 -21.04 13.81 -22.81
C GLU A 463 -21.16 13.99 -21.29
N ALA A 464 -20.29 13.34 -20.52
CA ALA A 464 -20.26 13.50 -19.07
C ALA A 464 -19.91 14.93 -18.66
N HIS A 465 -18.92 15.54 -19.33
CA HIS A 465 -18.52 16.92 -19.08
C HIS A 465 -19.63 17.92 -19.42
N GLU A 466 -20.35 17.72 -20.53
CA GLU A 466 -21.47 18.54 -20.94
C GLU A 466 -22.68 18.35 -20.01
N ALA A 467 -22.99 17.11 -19.61
CA ALA A 467 -24.06 16.80 -18.66
C ALA A 467 -23.87 17.52 -17.32
N LEU A 468 -22.63 17.55 -16.79
CA LEU A 468 -22.32 18.33 -15.60
C LEU A 468 -22.57 19.83 -15.77
N ALA A 469 -22.22 20.38 -16.93
CA ALA A 469 -22.46 21.80 -17.21
C ALA A 469 -23.95 22.12 -17.29
N VAL A 470 -24.73 21.30 -18.00
CA VAL A 470 -26.19 21.43 -18.10
C VAL A 470 -26.86 21.33 -16.73
N ALA A 471 -26.50 20.32 -15.94
CA ALA A 471 -27.04 20.12 -14.60
C ALA A 471 -26.77 21.33 -13.70
N MET A 472 -25.54 21.80 -13.66
CA MET A 472 -25.17 22.97 -12.82
C MET A 472 -25.81 24.27 -13.30
N ASN A 473 -25.94 24.47 -14.62
CA ASN A 473 -26.64 25.64 -15.15
C ASN A 473 -28.13 25.65 -14.81
N LYS A 474 -28.79 24.48 -14.84
CA LYS A 474 -30.20 24.34 -14.45
C LYS A 474 -30.46 24.74 -13.00
N ILE A 475 -29.57 24.37 -12.07
CA ILE A 475 -29.70 24.71 -10.64
C ILE A 475 -28.99 26.02 -10.27
N HIS A 476 -28.50 26.80 -11.24
CA HIS A 476 -27.71 28.00 -11.02
C HIS A 476 -26.40 27.81 -10.23
N GLY A 477 -25.90 26.57 -10.15
CA GLY A 477 -24.57 26.25 -9.66
C GLY A 477 -23.48 26.58 -10.69
N LYS A 478 -22.29 26.05 -10.48
CA LYS A 478 -21.13 26.37 -11.34
C LYS A 478 -20.36 25.09 -11.70
N SER A 479 -20.34 24.74 -12.99
CA SER A 479 -19.40 23.76 -13.51
C SER A 479 -18.06 24.38 -13.87
N ASN A 480 -17.01 23.57 -13.92
CA ASN A 480 -15.65 24.01 -14.23
C ASN A 480 -15.18 23.33 -15.53
N SER A 481 -14.61 24.10 -16.45
CA SER A 481 -14.13 23.59 -17.74
C SER A 481 -12.91 22.65 -17.63
N GLY A 482 -12.21 22.65 -16.49
CA GLY A 482 -10.88 22.05 -16.40
C GLY A 482 -9.84 22.76 -17.27
N GLU A 483 -8.60 22.33 -17.20
CA GLU A 483 -7.48 22.90 -17.98
C GLU A 483 -7.58 22.61 -19.48
N GLY A 484 -8.23 21.50 -19.85
CA GLY A 484 -8.48 21.11 -21.23
C GLY A 484 -9.46 22.02 -21.99
N GLY A 485 -10.15 22.90 -21.27
CA GLY A 485 -11.11 23.82 -21.88
C GLY A 485 -12.43 23.16 -22.31
N GLU A 486 -13.12 23.77 -23.23
CA GLU A 486 -14.38 23.29 -23.80
C GLU A 486 -14.55 23.72 -25.26
N SER A 487 -15.29 22.94 -26.05
CA SER A 487 -15.53 23.22 -27.47
C SER A 487 -16.21 24.60 -27.65
N PRO A 488 -15.81 25.40 -28.68
CA PRO A 488 -16.47 26.65 -29.03
C PRO A 488 -17.96 26.50 -29.30
N GLU A 489 -18.40 25.35 -29.80
CA GLU A 489 -19.82 25.05 -30.05
C GLU A 489 -20.68 25.16 -28.77
N ARG A 490 -20.09 24.84 -27.62
CA ARG A 490 -20.77 24.98 -26.32
C ARG A 490 -21.15 26.43 -25.99
N LEU A 491 -20.37 27.39 -26.48
CA LEU A 491 -20.68 28.81 -26.33
C LEU A 491 -21.97 29.19 -27.05
N LEU A 492 -22.32 28.48 -28.13
CA LEU A 492 -23.54 28.72 -28.89
C LEU A 492 -24.80 28.30 -28.13
N THR A 493 -24.64 27.38 -27.17
CA THR A 493 -25.76 26.92 -26.35
C THR A 493 -26.04 27.78 -25.13
N LYS A 494 -25.23 28.84 -24.91
CA LYS A 494 -25.30 29.67 -23.71
C LYS A 494 -26.65 30.39 -23.60
N GLY A 495 -27.30 30.20 -22.45
CA GLY A 495 -28.62 30.78 -22.17
C GLY A 495 -29.80 30.03 -22.77
N THR A 496 -29.59 28.94 -23.45
CA THR A 496 -30.64 28.02 -23.88
C THR A 496 -31.01 27.04 -22.75
N LYS A 497 -32.09 26.24 -22.94
CA LYS A 497 -32.47 25.18 -22.01
C LYS A 497 -31.39 24.10 -21.87
N ASP A 498 -30.53 23.98 -22.87
CA ASP A 498 -29.43 23.00 -22.97
C ASP A 498 -28.08 23.70 -22.91
N ASP A 499 -27.93 24.68 -22.02
CA ASP A 499 -26.69 25.44 -21.83
C ASP A 499 -25.57 24.54 -21.32
N ARG A 500 -24.64 24.16 -22.22
CA ARG A 500 -23.49 23.31 -21.93
C ARG A 500 -22.23 24.08 -21.54
N CYS A 501 -22.33 25.39 -21.40
CA CYS A 501 -21.20 26.25 -21.13
C CYS A 501 -20.83 26.21 -19.64
N SER A 502 -19.60 25.81 -19.31
CA SER A 502 -19.13 25.85 -17.91
C SER A 502 -19.05 27.27 -17.39
N ALA A 503 -19.56 27.52 -16.18
CA ALA A 503 -19.56 28.83 -15.55
C ALA A 503 -18.16 29.30 -15.11
N ILE A 504 -17.28 28.33 -14.76
CA ILE A 504 -15.89 28.57 -14.38
C ILE A 504 -15.00 28.14 -15.55
N LYS A 505 -14.17 29.05 -16.01
CA LYS A 505 -13.13 28.78 -17.00
C LYS A 505 -11.80 28.68 -16.28
N GLN A 506 -11.17 27.50 -16.37
CA GLN A 506 -9.85 27.28 -15.83
C GLN A 506 -8.82 27.45 -16.93
N VAL A 507 -7.71 28.15 -16.64
CA VAL A 507 -6.62 28.42 -17.58
C VAL A 507 -5.31 27.97 -16.92
N ALA A 508 -4.49 27.19 -17.63
CA ALA A 508 -3.14 26.88 -17.19
C ALA A 508 -2.23 28.11 -17.34
N SER A 509 -1.33 28.31 -16.39
CA SER A 509 -0.49 29.51 -16.30
C SER A 509 0.42 29.75 -17.51
N ASP A 510 0.73 28.71 -18.25
CA ASP A 510 1.66 28.77 -19.39
C ASP A 510 0.96 28.88 -20.76
N VAL A 511 -0.37 28.90 -20.78
CA VAL A 511 -1.15 28.96 -22.03
C VAL A 511 -1.84 30.32 -22.15
N TRP A 512 -1.27 31.19 -22.95
CA TRP A 512 -1.90 32.44 -23.37
C TRP A 512 -2.92 32.13 -24.47
N CYS A 513 -4.13 31.78 -24.10
CA CYS A 513 -5.23 31.65 -25.03
C CYS A 513 -6.12 32.86 -24.98
N HIS A 514 -6.07 33.69 -25.99
CA HIS A 514 -7.11 34.63 -26.27
C HIS A 514 -8.34 33.90 -26.78
N GLN A 515 -9.14 33.31 -25.89
CA GLN A 515 -10.52 33.01 -26.27
C GLN A 515 -11.24 34.36 -26.53
N PRO A 516 -11.99 34.47 -27.62
CA PRO A 516 -12.84 35.62 -27.84
C PRO A 516 -13.88 35.67 -26.71
N LEU A 517 -13.64 36.54 -25.74
CA LEU A 517 -14.49 36.73 -24.56
C LEU A 517 -15.72 37.53 -24.96
N SER A 518 -16.59 37.01 -25.78
CA SER A 518 -17.92 37.55 -25.98
C SER A 518 -18.87 37.09 -24.89
N GLY A 519 -18.67 37.58 -23.68
CA GLY A 519 -19.58 37.35 -22.58
C GLY A 519 -18.92 37.62 -21.23
N LYS A 520 -19.62 38.32 -20.36
CA LYS A 520 -19.15 38.65 -19.01
C LYS A 520 -18.70 37.38 -18.26
N ARG A 521 -17.42 37.32 -17.88
CA ARG A 521 -16.85 36.30 -17.01
C ARG A 521 -17.62 36.26 -15.70
N ARG A 522 -18.11 35.09 -15.31
CA ARG A 522 -18.71 34.91 -13.99
C ARG A 522 -17.66 34.67 -12.90
N ARG A 523 -16.57 33.98 -13.21
CA ARG A 523 -15.36 33.81 -12.36
C ARG A 523 -14.25 33.12 -13.14
N ASP A 524 -13.03 33.60 -13.01
CA ASP A 524 -11.80 32.89 -13.40
C ASP A 524 -11.19 32.33 -12.13
N SER A 525 -10.86 31.05 -12.11
CA SER A 525 -10.01 30.48 -11.08
C SER A 525 -8.63 30.23 -11.68
N ASN A 526 -7.66 31.00 -11.29
CA ASN A 526 -6.27 30.61 -11.45
C ASN A 526 -6.02 29.51 -10.42
N GLN A 527 -5.64 28.33 -10.86
CA GLN A 527 -4.90 27.45 -9.97
C GLN A 527 -3.51 28.05 -9.83
N ASP A 528 -3.35 28.87 -8.81
CA ASP A 528 -2.01 29.07 -8.29
C ASP A 528 -1.54 27.71 -7.80
N GLY A 529 -0.72 27.07 -8.63
CA GLY A 529 -0.01 25.89 -8.23
C GLY A 529 0.85 26.26 -7.03
N SER A 530 0.31 26.03 -5.83
CA SER A 530 1.08 26.16 -4.61
C SER A 530 2.23 25.17 -4.68
N GLY A 531 3.39 25.66 -5.02
CA GLY A 531 4.64 25.06 -4.72
C GLY A 531 5.09 23.94 -5.65
N GLY A 532 5.98 24.24 -6.41
CA GLY A 532 6.90 23.44 -7.16
C GLY A 532 7.31 24.26 -8.36
N LYS A 533 8.38 24.99 -8.22
CA LYS A 533 9.11 25.46 -9.39
C LYS A 533 9.43 24.22 -10.21
N ALA A 534 8.51 23.82 -11.09
CA ALA A 534 8.82 22.89 -12.15
C ALA A 534 9.96 23.55 -12.92
N GLY A 535 11.15 22.98 -12.77
CA GLY A 535 12.32 23.48 -13.46
C GLY A 535 11.96 23.62 -14.92
N ARG A 536 12.21 24.79 -15.49
CA ARG A 536 12.09 25.06 -16.91
C ARG A 536 12.91 24.02 -17.67
N ARG A 537 12.33 22.89 -18.03
CA ARG A 537 12.85 22.05 -19.09
C ARG A 537 12.31 22.59 -20.39
N ARG A 538 13.17 23.23 -21.15
CA ARG A 538 12.92 23.43 -22.57
C ARG A 538 12.60 22.07 -23.16
N PRO A 539 11.50 21.90 -23.91
CA PRO A 539 11.32 20.71 -24.71
C PRO A 539 12.51 20.59 -25.66
N PRO A 540 12.97 19.38 -25.96
CA PRO A 540 14.01 19.18 -26.96
C PRO A 540 13.52 19.80 -28.26
N ALA A 541 14.44 20.50 -28.95
CA ALA A 541 14.17 21.16 -30.22
C ALA A 541 13.87 20.13 -31.30
N GLY A 542 12.64 19.63 -31.31
CA GLY A 542 12.02 18.95 -32.42
C GLY A 542 11.05 19.94 -33.04
N LYS A 543 11.35 20.37 -34.28
CA LYS A 543 10.49 21.25 -35.06
C LYS A 543 9.15 20.55 -35.32
N GLU A 544 8.18 20.74 -34.49
CA GLU A 544 6.79 20.64 -34.88
C GLU A 544 6.10 21.90 -34.40
N SER A 545 5.71 22.70 -35.38
CA SER A 545 4.83 23.83 -35.19
C SER A 545 3.51 23.31 -34.60
N VAL A 546 3.27 23.53 -33.32
CA VAL A 546 1.93 23.43 -32.78
C VAL A 546 1.15 24.58 -33.42
N SER A 547 0.38 24.29 -34.45
CA SER A 547 -0.60 25.24 -34.97
C SER A 547 -1.70 25.35 -33.92
N VAL A 548 -1.60 26.36 -33.06
CA VAL A 548 -2.69 26.79 -32.22
C VAL A 548 -3.69 27.49 -33.11
N ASP A 549 -4.70 26.77 -33.56
CA ASP A 549 -5.84 27.40 -34.20
C ASP A 549 -6.64 28.13 -33.13
N CYS A 550 -6.37 29.40 -32.97
CA CYS A 550 -7.05 30.27 -31.98
C CYS A 550 -8.56 30.40 -32.24
N LYS A 551 -9.10 29.85 -33.30
CA LYS A 551 -10.53 29.80 -33.58
C LYS A 551 -11.22 28.61 -32.91
N ASN A 552 -10.50 27.53 -32.63
CA ASN A 552 -11.01 26.34 -31.98
C ASN A 552 -10.34 26.20 -30.62
N SER A 553 -11.05 25.77 -29.61
CA SER A 553 -10.55 25.54 -28.26
C SER A 553 -9.16 24.91 -28.26
N VAL A 554 -8.35 25.24 -27.24
CA VAL A 554 -7.02 24.64 -27.08
C VAL A 554 -7.17 23.15 -26.81
N PHE A 555 -7.07 22.34 -27.85
CA PHE A 555 -6.88 20.93 -27.75
C PHE A 555 -5.39 20.64 -27.87
N TYR A 556 -4.79 20.07 -26.86
CA TYR A 556 -3.57 19.30 -27.04
C TYR A 556 -3.94 18.00 -27.74
N SER A 557 -4.00 17.99 -29.05
CA SER A 557 -3.95 16.72 -29.78
C SER A 557 -2.49 16.26 -29.77
N ARG A 558 -2.09 15.45 -28.79
CA ARG A 558 -0.96 14.54 -29.02
C ARG A 558 -1.42 13.56 -30.08
N ARG A 559 -0.70 13.47 -31.18
CA ARG A 559 -0.88 12.37 -32.13
C ARG A 559 -0.58 11.07 -31.38
N GLU A 560 -1.31 10.00 -31.67
CA GLU A 560 -1.07 8.64 -31.13
C GLU A 560 0.38 8.15 -31.33
N SER A 561 1.14 8.79 -32.23
CA SER A 561 2.57 8.51 -32.47
C SER A 561 3.52 8.95 -31.34
N ASP A 562 3.06 9.73 -30.35
CA ASP A 562 3.91 10.26 -29.26
C ASP A 562 3.97 9.33 -28.05
N PHE A 563 3.21 8.25 -28.04
CA PHE A 563 3.38 7.18 -27.07
C PHE A 563 4.31 6.12 -27.67
N PRO A 564 5.42 5.79 -27.01
CA PRO A 564 6.16 4.60 -27.39
C PRO A 564 5.19 3.42 -27.27
N ALA A 565 5.05 2.68 -28.37
CA ALA A 565 4.29 1.45 -28.37
C ALA A 565 4.77 0.62 -27.18
N ALA A 566 3.82 0.19 -26.34
CA ALA A 566 4.11 -0.80 -25.33
C ALA A 566 4.74 -1.98 -26.09
N ALA A 567 6.00 -2.26 -25.79
CA ALA A 567 6.66 -3.43 -26.34
C ALA A 567 5.87 -4.67 -25.93
N PRO A 568 5.76 -5.68 -26.80
CA PRO A 568 4.99 -6.89 -26.53
C PRO A 568 5.49 -7.67 -25.33
#